data_55f7590a9c12e27054506d518b9b40bb
#
_entry.id   55f7590a9c12e27054506d518b9b40bb
#
_cell.length_a   1.000
_cell.length_b   1.000
_cell.length_c   1.000
_cell.angle_alpha   90.00
_cell.angle_beta   90.00
_cell.angle_gamma   90.00
#
_symmetry.space_group_name_H-M   'P 1'
#
loop_
_entity.id
_entity.type
_entity.pdbx_description
1 polymer ?
#
loop_
_entity_poly.entity_id
_entity_poly.type
_entity_poly.pdbx_seq_one_letter_code
_entity_poly.pdbx_strand_id
1 'polypeptide(L)' 'MTMTTGDLYRLASDLATEHGAAACDYASRAVMTMEAEGNHDRAQFWFVMLVLLGDVISHRVDPHKHITVH' A
#
# COMPACT_ATOMS: atom_id res chain seq x y z
N MET A 1 5.99 8.18 -18.10
CA MET A 1 6.76 7.16 -17.39
C MET A 1 5.82 6.16 -16.76
N THR A 2 6.09 4.89 -16.95
CA THR A 2 5.19 3.83 -16.50
C THR A 2 5.83 3.05 -15.37
N MET A 3 5.13 2.88 -14.27
CA MET A 3 5.59 2.06 -13.17
C MET A 3 5.09 0.63 -13.35
N THR A 4 5.97 -0.32 -13.10
CA THR A 4 5.59 -1.72 -13.12
C THR A 4 4.98 -2.11 -11.77
N THR A 5 4.34 -3.29 -11.73
CA THR A 5 3.84 -3.83 -10.47
C THR A 5 4.98 -4.02 -9.46
N GLY A 6 6.16 -4.42 -9.94
CA GLY A 6 7.31 -4.57 -9.07
C GLY A 6 7.75 -3.26 -8.47
N ASP A 7 7.72 -2.19 -9.25
CA ASP A 7 8.07 -0.86 -8.76
C ASP A 7 7.09 -0.40 -7.69
N LEU A 8 5.81 -0.64 -7.90
CA LEU A 8 4.79 -0.28 -6.93
C LEU A 8 4.95 -1.07 -5.64
N TYR A 9 5.25 -2.35 -5.76
CA TYR A 9 5.46 -3.19 -4.58
C TYR A 9 6.67 -2.73 -3.78
N ARG A 10 7.74 -2.35 -4.47
CA ARG A 10 8.94 -1.84 -3.81
C ARG A 10 8.63 -0.54 -3.06
N LEU A 11 7.89 0.36 -3.71
CA LEU A 11 7.51 1.61 -3.07
C LEU A 11 6.65 1.35 -1.83
N ALA A 12 5.70 0.42 -1.94
CA ALA A 12 4.88 0.05 -0.79
C ALA A 12 5.74 -0.52 0.33
N SER A 13 6.72 -1.35 -0.02
CA SER A 13 7.62 -1.93 0.98
C SER A 13 8.44 -0.85 1.68
N ASP A 14 8.92 0.13 0.93
CA ASP A 14 9.68 1.24 1.51
C ASP A 14 8.82 2.07 2.43
N LEU A 15 7.60 2.37 2.03
CA LEU A 15 6.68 3.14 2.86
C LEU A 15 6.34 2.37 4.14
N ALA A 16 6.14 1.07 4.02
CA ALA A 16 5.84 0.24 5.19
C ALA A 16 7.05 0.20 6.15
N THR A 17 8.26 0.18 5.59
CA THR A 17 9.47 0.17 6.41
C THR A 17 9.63 1.48 7.18
N GLU A 18 9.32 2.61 6.54
CA GLU A 18 9.50 3.92 7.15
C GLU A 18 8.39 4.29 8.11
N HIS A 19 7.16 3.90 7.80
CA HIS A 19 5.99 4.38 8.53
C HIS A 19 5.19 3.30 9.22
N GLY A 20 5.47 2.04 8.91
CA GLY A 20 4.71 0.94 9.49
C GLY A 20 3.24 1.04 9.14
N ALA A 21 2.38 0.74 10.11
CA ALA A 21 0.93 0.76 9.90
C ALA A 21 0.41 2.14 9.52
N ALA A 22 1.14 3.21 9.88
CA ALA A 22 0.72 4.56 9.53
C ALA A 22 0.73 4.79 8.02
N ALA A 23 1.48 4.00 7.27
CA ALA A 23 1.48 4.10 5.82
C ALA A 23 0.10 3.79 5.24
N CYS A 24 -0.62 2.85 5.83
CA CYS A 24 -1.97 2.54 5.38
C CYS A 24 -2.93 3.71 5.61
N ASP A 25 -2.81 4.36 6.76
CA ASP A 25 -3.62 5.55 7.02
C ASP A 25 -3.32 6.66 6.04
N TYR A 26 -2.04 6.84 5.74
CA TYR A 26 -1.64 7.85 4.78
C TYR A 26 -2.24 7.56 3.40
N ALA A 27 -2.11 6.32 2.94
CA ALA A 27 -2.63 5.95 1.62
C ALA A 27 -4.15 6.08 1.57
N SER A 28 -4.84 5.70 2.63
CA SER A 28 -6.28 5.81 2.69
C SER A 28 -6.73 7.26 2.59
N ARG A 29 -6.06 8.15 3.32
CA ARG A 29 -6.38 9.58 3.26
C ARG A 29 -6.09 10.14 1.88
N ALA A 30 -5.00 9.69 1.26
CA ALA A 30 -4.66 10.15 -0.08
C ALA A 30 -5.75 9.77 -1.08
N VAL A 31 -6.26 8.54 -0.99
CA VAL A 31 -7.36 8.12 -1.87
C VAL A 31 -8.56 9.04 -1.69
N MET A 32 -8.95 9.27 -0.45
CA MET A 32 -10.13 10.10 -0.17
C MET A 32 -9.94 11.52 -0.66
N THR A 33 -8.76 12.08 -0.43
CA THR A 33 -8.46 13.44 -0.85
C THR A 33 -8.48 13.57 -2.37
N MET A 34 -7.85 12.63 -3.06
CA MET A 34 -7.78 12.66 -4.51
C MET A 34 -9.16 12.49 -5.13
N GLU A 35 -9.99 11.65 -4.55
CA GLU A 35 -11.35 11.48 -5.06
C GLU A 35 -12.19 12.73 -4.84
N ALA A 36 -12.02 13.37 -3.68
CA ALA A 36 -12.75 14.60 -3.39
C ALA A 36 -12.36 15.72 -4.35
N GLU A 37 -11.11 15.68 -4.84
CA GLU A 37 -10.64 16.68 -5.80
C GLU A 37 -10.96 16.30 -7.24
N GLY A 38 -11.53 15.13 -7.46
CA GLY A 38 -11.82 14.66 -8.81
C GLY A 38 -10.60 14.11 -9.53
N ASN A 39 -9.53 13.87 -8.82
CA ASN A 39 -8.28 13.37 -9.40
C ASN A 39 -8.27 11.84 -9.38
N HIS A 40 -9.03 11.26 -10.30
CA HIS A 40 -9.28 9.82 -10.27
C HIS A 40 -8.03 8.98 -10.55
N ASP A 41 -7.14 9.48 -11.39
CA ASP A 41 -5.92 8.73 -11.73
C ASP A 41 -5.03 8.56 -10.50
N ARG A 42 -4.86 9.63 -9.74
CA ARG A 42 -4.06 9.56 -8.52
C ARG A 42 -4.77 8.78 -7.42
N ALA A 43 -6.09 8.91 -7.35
CA ALA A 43 -6.85 8.14 -6.39
C ALA A 43 -6.66 6.65 -6.65
N GLN A 44 -6.67 6.24 -7.92
CA GLN A 44 -6.47 4.85 -8.27
C GLN A 44 -5.06 4.38 -7.91
N PHE A 45 -4.05 5.22 -8.16
CA PHE A 45 -2.68 4.90 -7.78
C PHE A 45 -2.59 4.63 -6.27
N TRP A 46 -3.15 5.52 -5.46
CA TRP A 46 -3.09 5.37 -4.02
C TRP A 46 -3.92 4.21 -3.52
N PHE A 47 -5.00 3.89 -4.21
CA PHE A 47 -5.79 2.72 -3.87
C PHE A 47 -4.97 1.44 -4.06
N VAL A 48 -4.26 1.33 -5.18
CA VAL A 48 -3.38 0.19 -5.42
C VAL A 48 -2.29 0.14 -4.35
N MET A 49 -1.71 1.30 -4.01
CA MET A 49 -0.71 1.36 -2.95
C MET A 49 -1.28 0.89 -1.62
N LEU A 50 -2.51 1.27 -1.32
CA LEU A 50 -3.16 0.84 -0.09
C LEU A 50 -3.28 -0.68 -0.02
N VAL A 51 -3.67 -1.30 -1.12
CA VAL A 51 -3.77 -2.76 -1.19
C VAL A 51 -2.41 -3.40 -0.98
N LEU A 52 -1.39 -2.89 -1.65
CA LEU A 52 -0.04 -3.44 -1.54
C LEU A 52 0.54 -3.24 -0.14
N LEU A 53 0.29 -2.07 0.45
CA LEU A 53 0.73 -1.80 1.82
C LEU A 53 0.10 -2.78 2.79
N GLY A 54 -1.18 -3.04 2.63
CA GLY A 54 -1.87 -4.01 3.48
C GLY A 54 -1.23 -5.38 3.38
N ASP A 55 -0.87 -5.78 2.17
CA ASP A 55 -0.25 -7.07 1.94
C ASP A 55 1.14 -7.14 2.58
N VAL A 56 1.96 -6.11 2.36
CA VAL A 56 3.31 -6.06 2.91
C VAL A 56 3.28 -6.08 4.44
N ILE A 57 2.42 -5.27 5.03
CA ILE A 57 2.34 -5.16 6.48
C ILE A 57 1.82 -6.44 7.08
N SER A 58 0.84 -7.07 6.44
CA SER A 58 0.30 -8.35 6.91
C SER A 58 1.39 -9.42 6.97
N HIS A 59 2.25 -9.47 5.97
CA HIS A 59 3.34 -10.42 5.96
C HIS A 59 4.36 -10.14 7.06
N ARG A 60 4.62 -8.88 7.34
CA ARG A 60 5.58 -8.52 8.38
C ARG A 60 5.06 -8.76 9.77
N VAL A 61 3.78 -8.50 9.97
CA VAL A 61 3.18 -8.64 11.29
C VAL A 61 3.05 -10.10 11.69
N ASP A 62 2.80 -10.96 10.71
CA ASP A 62 2.46 -12.34 11.01
C ASP A 62 3.14 -13.34 10.08
N PRO A 63 4.49 -13.36 10.07
CA PRO A 63 5.22 -14.25 9.18
C PRO A 63 4.97 -15.72 9.48
N HIS A 64 4.72 -16.05 10.74
CA HIS A 64 4.53 -17.45 11.14
C HIS A 64 3.17 -17.97 10.75
N LYS A 65 2.21 -17.12 10.64
CA LYS A 65 0.87 -17.51 10.26
C LYS A 65 0.85 -18.12 8.88
N HIS A 66 1.66 -17.59 8.00
CA HIS A 66 1.81 -18.14 6.66
C HIS A 66 2.33 -19.55 6.66
N ILE A 67 3.27 -19.79 7.54
CA ILE A 67 3.96 -21.07 7.61
C ILE A 67 3.07 -22.15 8.19
N THR A 68 2.19 -21.77 9.08
CA THR A 68 1.36 -22.73 9.78
C THR A 68 0.15 -23.17 9.00
N VAL A 69 -0.11 -22.52 7.89
CA VAL A 69 -1.25 -22.90 7.06
C VAL A 69 -0.88 -24.07 6.20
N HIS A 70 -1.41 -25.20 6.47
CA HIS A 70 -1.22 -26.39 5.62
C HIS A 70 -1.83 -27.59 6.21
#